data_c03c3b9e77895d9a006aa728155dae2c
#
_entry.id   c03c3b9e77895d9a006aa728155dae2c
#
_cell.length_a   1.000
_cell.length_b   1.000
_cell.length_c   1.000
_cell.angle_alpha   90.00
_cell.angle_beta   90.00
_cell.angle_gamma   90.00
#
_symmetry.space_group_name_H-M   'P 1'
#
loop_
_entity.id
_entity.type
_entity.pdbx_description
1 polymer ?
#
loop_
_entity_poly.entity_id
_entity_poly.type
_entity_poly.pdbx_seq_one_letter_code
_entity_poly.pdbx_strand_id
1 'polypeptide(L)'
;MGITSLEPTERVKVPTPQQALLRTQVQQRQAAEEMRLLYVALTRAEQQLYLVGTYPSQEAAVAKWQRGLQSQQLVLNDSLRRDTNNFMDWLGYCLVRQPQFPEKWLDQGQPAPVLAADQTAFKITFVQPQDLAQLTTTMALQQADS
;
A
#
# COMPACT_ATOMS: atom_id res chain seq x y z
N MET A 1 -7.59 -21.90 -20.92
CA MET A 1 -7.59 -20.98 -22.08
C MET A 1 -8.99 -20.39 -22.21
N GLY A 2 -9.13 -19.07 -22.13
CA GLY A 2 -10.44 -18.39 -22.27
C GLY A 2 -10.68 -18.02 -23.73
N ILE A 3 -11.90 -18.18 -24.21
CA ILE A 3 -12.31 -17.85 -25.57
C ILE A 3 -12.66 -16.35 -25.62
N THR A 4 -12.07 -15.63 -26.56
CA THR A 4 -12.40 -14.20 -26.83
C THR A 4 -13.33 -14.15 -28.02
N SER A 5 -14.51 -13.55 -27.90
CA SER A 5 -15.35 -13.25 -29.06
C SER A 5 -14.92 -11.95 -29.73
N LEU A 6 -14.87 -11.93 -31.04
CA LEU A 6 -14.59 -10.75 -31.86
C LEU A 6 -15.90 -10.23 -32.42
N GLU A 7 -16.25 -8.99 -32.12
CA GLU A 7 -17.31 -8.31 -32.86
C GLU A 7 -16.74 -7.76 -34.18
N PRO A 8 -17.40 -8.04 -35.34
CA PRO A 8 -16.83 -7.76 -36.68
C PRO A 8 -16.70 -6.27 -36.98
N THR A 9 -17.42 -5.40 -36.30
CA THR A 9 -17.59 -3.98 -36.69
C THR A 9 -16.58 -3.03 -36.02
N GLU A 10 -15.95 -3.37 -34.91
CA GLU A 10 -15.08 -2.42 -34.16
C GLU A 10 -13.69 -2.93 -33.78
N ARG A 11 -13.28 -4.12 -34.17
CA ARG A 11 -11.99 -4.73 -33.72
C ARG A 11 -11.73 -4.69 -32.21
N VAL A 12 -12.75 -4.45 -31.38
CA VAL A 12 -12.64 -4.42 -29.92
C VAL A 12 -12.78 -5.84 -29.39
N LYS A 13 -11.75 -6.33 -28.71
CA LYS A 13 -11.78 -7.60 -28.01
C LYS A 13 -12.63 -7.45 -26.74
N VAL A 14 -13.90 -7.83 -26.79
CA VAL A 14 -14.77 -7.87 -25.60
C VAL A 14 -14.51 -9.17 -24.84
N PRO A 15 -14.07 -9.14 -23.58
CA PRO A 15 -13.88 -10.34 -22.81
C PRO A 15 -15.22 -11.02 -22.55
N THR A 16 -15.29 -12.34 -22.75
CA THR A 16 -16.50 -13.10 -22.41
C THR A 16 -16.73 -13.08 -20.90
N PRO A 17 -17.98 -13.23 -20.40
CA PRO A 17 -18.27 -13.30 -18.97
C PRO A 17 -17.43 -14.35 -18.24
N GLN A 18 -17.14 -15.48 -18.86
CA GLN A 18 -16.25 -16.50 -18.31
C GLN A 18 -14.82 -16.03 -18.15
N GLN A 19 -14.29 -15.26 -19.10
CA GLN A 19 -12.95 -14.66 -18.99
C GLN A 19 -12.89 -13.62 -17.87
N ALA A 20 -13.94 -12.82 -17.70
CA ALA A 20 -14.01 -11.85 -16.62
C ALA A 20 -13.97 -12.55 -15.23
N LEU A 21 -14.75 -13.62 -15.07
CA LEU A 21 -14.74 -14.43 -13.84
C LEU A 21 -13.39 -15.08 -13.56
N LEU A 22 -12.76 -15.67 -14.58
CA LEU A 22 -11.43 -16.27 -14.45
C LEU A 22 -10.36 -15.24 -14.05
N ARG A 23 -10.39 -14.06 -14.67
CA ARG A 23 -9.48 -12.95 -14.30
C ARG A 23 -9.65 -12.54 -12.84
N THR A 24 -10.89 -12.39 -12.40
CA THR A 24 -11.19 -12.04 -11.00
C THR A 24 -10.66 -13.10 -10.03
N GLN A 25 -10.84 -14.38 -10.34
CA GLN A 25 -10.33 -15.47 -9.49
C GLN A 25 -8.79 -15.50 -9.46
N VAL A 26 -8.13 -15.29 -10.59
CA VAL A 26 -6.67 -15.23 -10.66
C VAL A 26 -6.14 -14.05 -9.85
N GLN A 27 -6.74 -12.86 -9.98
CA GLN A 27 -6.37 -11.69 -9.20
C GLN A 27 -6.55 -11.88 -7.71
N GLN A 28 -7.65 -12.53 -7.29
CA GLN A 28 -7.89 -12.84 -5.87
C GLN A 28 -6.83 -13.78 -5.30
N ARG A 29 -6.48 -14.84 -6.03
CA ARG A 29 -5.41 -15.77 -5.62
C ARG A 29 -4.06 -15.08 -5.53
N GLN A 30 -3.74 -14.24 -6.51
CA GLN A 30 -2.50 -13.47 -6.52
C GLN A 30 -2.43 -12.52 -5.33
N ALA A 31 -3.48 -11.74 -5.06
CA ALA A 31 -3.53 -10.84 -3.91
C ALA A 31 -3.40 -11.58 -2.57
N ALA A 32 -4.03 -12.76 -2.43
CA ALA A 32 -3.89 -13.58 -1.23
C ALA A 32 -2.46 -14.09 -1.03
N GLU A 33 -1.79 -14.50 -2.11
CA GLU A 33 -0.39 -14.93 -2.05
C GLU A 33 0.55 -13.77 -1.71
N GLU A 34 0.34 -12.60 -2.31
CA GLU A 34 1.11 -11.40 -2.00
C GLU A 34 0.94 -10.96 -0.54
N MET A 35 -0.30 -11.01 0.00
CA MET A 35 -0.53 -10.75 1.43
C MET A 35 0.18 -11.76 2.32
N ARG A 36 0.22 -13.03 1.93
CA ARG A 36 0.95 -14.06 2.66
C ARG A 36 2.45 -13.78 2.67
N LEU A 37 3.02 -13.39 1.53
CA LEU A 37 4.42 -13.00 1.42
C LEU A 37 4.74 -11.77 2.26
N LEU A 38 3.87 -10.77 2.25
CA LEU A 38 4.00 -9.59 3.11
C LEU A 38 4.00 -9.98 4.58
N TYR A 39 3.07 -10.82 5.02
CA TYR A 39 3.03 -11.31 6.40
C TYR A 39 4.33 -12.01 6.81
N VAL A 40 4.85 -12.89 5.96
CA VAL A 40 6.13 -13.58 6.21
C VAL A 40 7.27 -12.57 6.31
N ALA A 41 7.32 -11.57 5.45
CA ALA A 41 8.35 -10.53 5.48
C ALA A 41 8.28 -9.69 6.78
N LEU A 42 7.08 -9.26 7.18
CA LEU A 42 6.86 -8.47 8.39
C LEU A 42 7.24 -9.24 9.67
N THR A 43 7.01 -10.54 9.70
CA THR A 43 7.28 -11.39 10.87
C THR A 43 8.72 -11.89 10.97
N ARG A 44 9.57 -11.59 9.98
CA ARG A 44 10.99 -11.97 9.99
C ARG A 44 11.89 -11.00 10.76
N ALA A 45 11.45 -9.77 10.95
CA ALA A 45 12.22 -8.78 11.67
C ALA A 45 12.18 -9.04 13.18
N GLU A 46 13.36 -9.14 13.81
CA GLU A 46 13.48 -9.37 15.24
C GLU A 46 13.53 -8.06 16.05
N GLN A 47 14.15 -7.01 15.51
CA GLN A 47 14.35 -5.75 16.23
C GLN A 47 13.77 -4.55 15.50
N GLN A 48 14.09 -4.39 14.21
CA GLN A 48 13.64 -3.26 13.41
C GLN A 48 13.26 -3.71 12.00
N LEU A 49 12.24 -3.07 11.44
CA LEU A 49 11.79 -3.29 10.08
C LEU A 49 11.75 -1.95 9.34
N TYR A 50 12.43 -1.89 8.22
CA TYR A 50 12.38 -0.75 7.31
C TYR A 50 11.58 -1.12 6.08
N LEU A 51 10.55 -0.33 5.79
CA LEU A 51 9.70 -0.51 4.64
C LEU A 51 9.87 0.71 3.73
N VAL A 52 10.21 0.47 2.48
CA VAL A 52 10.43 1.53 1.49
C VAL A 52 9.42 1.39 0.37
N GLY A 53 8.80 2.50 0.01
CA GLY A 53 7.85 2.55 -1.11
C GLY A 53 7.92 3.89 -1.82
N THR A 54 7.34 3.95 -3.00
CA THR A 54 7.34 5.16 -3.84
C THR A 54 5.90 5.58 -4.15
N TYR A 55 5.65 6.88 -4.01
CA TYR A 55 4.42 7.54 -4.39
C TYR A 55 4.73 8.80 -5.21
N PRO A 56 3.80 9.28 -6.05
CA PRO A 56 3.98 10.53 -6.78
C PRO A 56 4.20 11.74 -5.86
N SER A 57 3.50 11.77 -4.71
CA SER A 57 3.68 12.79 -3.66
C SER A 57 3.20 12.26 -2.31
N GLN A 58 3.52 12.98 -1.24
CA GLN A 58 3.01 12.69 0.12
C GLN A 58 1.48 12.76 0.15
N GLU A 59 0.90 13.78 -0.46
CA GLU A 59 -0.55 14.00 -0.50
C GLU A 59 -1.25 12.84 -1.21
N ALA A 60 -0.69 12.37 -2.34
CA ALA A 60 -1.23 11.22 -3.07
C ALA A 60 -1.20 9.94 -2.23
N ALA A 61 -0.12 9.71 -1.47
CA ALA A 61 -0.01 8.56 -0.57
C ALA A 61 -1.07 8.63 0.54
N VAL A 62 -1.15 9.77 1.24
CA VAL A 62 -2.07 9.96 2.35
C VAL A 62 -3.53 9.91 1.89
N ALA A 63 -3.88 10.56 0.78
CA ALA A 63 -5.23 10.51 0.20
C ALA A 63 -5.67 9.07 -0.10
N LYS A 64 -4.75 8.23 -0.57
CA LYS A 64 -5.02 6.82 -0.79
C LYS A 64 -5.20 6.06 0.53
N TRP A 65 -4.31 6.27 1.50
CA TRP A 65 -4.34 5.58 2.79
C TRP A 65 -5.56 5.93 3.64
N GLN A 66 -6.07 7.17 3.56
CA GLN A 66 -7.30 7.60 4.26
C GLN A 66 -8.52 6.72 3.96
N ARG A 67 -8.52 6.03 2.82
CA ARG A 67 -9.57 5.04 2.51
C ARG A 67 -9.64 3.92 3.54
N GLY A 68 -8.53 3.61 4.22
CA GLY A 68 -8.47 2.66 5.33
C GLY A 68 -9.40 3.03 6.50
N LEU A 69 -9.68 4.32 6.71
CA LEU A 69 -10.58 4.82 7.76
C LEU A 69 -12.04 4.43 7.54
N GLN A 70 -12.42 4.03 6.32
CA GLN A 70 -13.76 3.52 6.02
C GLN A 70 -14.03 2.14 6.65
N SER A 71 -12.96 1.42 7.05
CA SER A 71 -13.08 0.12 7.69
C SER A 71 -13.13 0.28 9.21
N GLN A 72 -14.34 0.14 9.80
CA GLN A 72 -14.58 0.24 11.23
C GLN A 72 -14.25 -1.06 11.99
N GLN A 73 -13.95 -2.15 11.30
CA GLN A 73 -13.61 -3.44 11.88
C GLN A 73 -12.10 -3.61 12.02
N LEU A 74 -11.66 -4.49 12.91
CA LEU A 74 -10.24 -4.83 13.08
C LEU A 74 -9.61 -5.26 11.74
N VAL A 75 -10.30 -6.12 11.01
CA VAL A 75 -9.88 -6.58 9.68
C VAL A 75 -10.32 -5.56 8.63
N LEU A 76 -9.44 -5.21 7.70
CA LEU A 76 -9.78 -4.37 6.56
C LEU A 76 -10.92 -4.97 5.73
N ASN A 77 -11.82 -4.13 5.28
CA ASN A 77 -12.90 -4.52 4.38
C ASN A 77 -12.37 -5.21 3.13
N ASP A 78 -13.12 -6.18 2.64
CA ASP A 78 -12.75 -6.97 1.48
C ASP A 78 -12.53 -6.12 0.21
N SER A 79 -13.31 -5.06 0.05
CA SER A 79 -13.16 -4.08 -1.03
C SER A 79 -11.79 -3.40 -1.01
N LEU A 80 -11.32 -2.95 0.16
CA LEU A 80 -10.01 -2.30 0.33
C LEU A 80 -8.86 -3.29 0.08
N ARG A 81 -9.02 -4.53 0.51
CA ARG A 81 -8.01 -5.58 0.28
C ARG A 81 -7.84 -5.91 -1.19
N ARG A 82 -8.90 -5.76 -1.99
CA ARG A 82 -8.90 -6.04 -3.44
C ARG A 82 -8.61 -4.81 -4.30
N ASP A 83 -8.63 -3.63 -3.71
CA ASP A 83 -8.48 -2.36 -4.42
C ASP A 83 -7.04 -2.10 -4.91
N THR A 84 -6.08 -2.79 -4.34
CA THR A 84 -4.67 -2.62 -4.65
C THR A 84 -3.90 -3.93 -4.55
N ASN A 85 -2.83 -4.04 -5.33
CA ASN A 85 -1.81 -5.09 -5.22
C ASN A 85 -0.48 -4.54 -4.70
N ASN A 86 -0.49 -3.33 -4.14
CA ASN A 86 0.70 -2.69 -3.63
C ASN A 86 0.80 -2.91 -2.12
N PHE A 87 1.90 -3.49 -1.65
CA PHE A 87 2.17 -3.72 -0.23
C PHE A 87 2.09 -2.44 0.60
N MET A 88 2.59 -1.32 0.07
CA MET A 88 2.57 -0.04 0.78
C MET A 88 1.16 0.52 0.94
N ASP A 89 0.24 0.23 0.04
CA ASP A 89 -1.16 0.62 0.19
C ASP A 89 -1.86 -0.17 1.30
N TRP A 90 -1.65 -1.50 1.35
CA TRP A 90 -2.19 -2.32 2.44
C TRP A 90 -1.65 -1.88 3.80
N LEU A 91 -0.35 -1.61 3.89
CA LEU A 91 0.26 -1.08 5.10
C LEU A 91 -0.32 0.29 5.45
N GLY A 92 -0.43 1.19 4.47
CA GLY A 92 -1.00 2.52 4.67
C GLY A 92 -2.44 2.49 5.17
N TYR A 93 -3.28 1.59 4.65
CA TYR A 93 -4.64 1.37 5.15
C TYR A 93 -4.67 0.90 6.62
N CYS A 94 -3.67 0.16 7.06
CA CYS A 94 -3.54 -0.25 8.46
C CYS A 94 -3.00 0.89 9.32
N LEU A 95 -1.94 1.56 8.87
CA LEU A 95 -1.24 2.59 9.63
C LEU A 95 -2.11 3.82 9.89
N VAL A 96 -2.93 4.25 8.93
CA VAL A 96 -3.84 5.41 9.09
C VAL A 96 -4.86 5.20 10.19
N ARG A 97 -5.13 3.96 10.59
CA ARG A 97 -6.08 3.56 11.65
C ARG A 97 -5.45 3.52 13.03
N GLN A 98 -4.14 3.71 13.11
CA GLN A 98 -3.38 3.71 14.35
C GLN A 98 -3.43 5.08 15.03
N PRO A 99 -3.48 5.15 16.38
CA PRO A 99 -3.50 6.41 17.10
C PRO A 99 -2.23 7.25 16.91
N GLN A 100 -1.11 6.63 16.54
CA GLN A 100 0.16 7.31 16.30
C GLN A 100 0.29 7.92 14.90
N PHE A 101 -0.70 7.69 14.01
CA PHE A 101 -0.66 8.29 12.68
C PHE A 101 -0.78 9.81 12.76
N PRO A 102 0.05 10.59 12.05
CA PRO A 102 0.04 12.04 12.14
C PRO A 102 -1.29 12.65 11.69
N GLU A 103 -2.10 13.11 12.63
CA GLU A 103 -3.43 13.68 12.38
C GLU A 103 -3.38 14.87 11.42
N LYS A 104 -2.29 15.65 11.46
CA LYS A 104 -2.07 16.80 10.56
C LYS A 104 -2.02 16.45 9.07
N TRP A 105 -1.92 15.17 8.74
CA TRP A 105 -1.94 14.69 7.36
C TRP A 105 -3.33 14.29 6.90
N LEU A 106 -4.31 14.26 7.79
CA LEU A 106 -5.69 13.84 7.50
C LEU A 106 -6.57 15.05 7.19
N ASP A 107 -7.38 14.95 6.14
CA ASP A 107 -8.25 16.05 5.69
C ASP A 107 -9.42 16.33 6.65
N GLN A 108 -9.90 15.31 7.37
CA GLN A 108 -11.13 15.40 8.20
C GLN A 108 -10.91 15.03 9.67
N GLY A 109 -9.67 15.04 10.15
CA GLY A 109 -9.37 14.52 11.47
C GLY A 109 -9.49 12.99 11.55
N GLN A 110 -8.97 12.43 12.64
CA GLN A 110 -8.99 10.98 12.83
C GLN A 110 -10.31 10.56 13.51
N PRO A 111 -11.15 9.72 12.88
CA PRO A 111 -12.21 9.07 13.62
C PRO A 111 -11.60 8.24 14.75
N ALA A 112 -12.38 7.93 15.79
CA ALA A 112 -11.90 7.14 16.91
C ALA A 112 -11.08 5.93 16.40
N PRO A 113 -9.83 5.77 16.84
CA PRO A 113 -8.92 4.80 16.25
C PRO A 113 -9.44 3.39 16.50
N VAL A 114 -9.66 2.65 15.41
CA VAL A 114 -10.12 1.24 15.48
C VAL A 114 -9.08 0.36 16.16
N LEU A 115 -7.81 0.76 16.10
CA LEU A 115 -6.67 0.06 16.67
C LEU A 115 -6.14 0.77 17.93
N ALA A 116 -7.00 1.39 18.72
CA ALA A 116 -6.64 2.18 19.90
C ALA A 116 -5.78 1.42 20.93
N ALA A 117 -5.94 0.11 21.04
CA ALA A 117 -5.18 -0.74 21.94
C ALA A 117 -3.80 -1.15 21.38
N ASP A 118 -3.51 -0.88 20.14
CA ASP A 118 -2.24 -1.23 19.51
C ASP A 118 -1.15 -0.22 19.91
N GLN A 119 -0.07 -0.72 20.51
CA GLN A 119 1.07 0.06 20.96
C GLN A 119 2.28 -0.04 20.01
N THR A 120 2.08 -0.55 18.80
CA THR A 120 3.15 -0.68 17.82
C THR A 120 3.72 0.69 17.45
N ALA A 121 4.98 0.93 17.79
CA ALA A 121 5.67 2.16 17.43
C ALA A 121 6.11 2.11 15.96
N PHE A 122 5.77 3.15 15.20
CA PHE A 122 6.25 3.31 13.82
C PHE A 122 6.58 4.76 13.54
N LYS A 123 7.43 4.98 12.55
CA LYS A 123 7.78 6.31 12.03
C LYS A 123 7.62 6.30 10.51
N ILE A 124 6.89 7.28 9.99
CA ILE A 124 6.77 7.51 8.54
C ILE A 124 7.62 8.73 8.19
N THR A 125 8.46 8.58 7.18
CA THR A 125 9.27 9.67 6.64
C THR A 125 9.06 9.74 5.14
N PHE A 126 8.65 10.89 4.64
CA PHE A 126 8.63 11.18 3.21
C PHE A 126 9.94 11.88 2.84
N VAL A 127 10.64 11.30 1.87
CA VAL A 127 11.93 11.80 1.38
C VAL A 127 11.71 12.33 -0.04
N GLN A 128 12.07 13.56 -0.29
CA GLN A 128 12.01 14.18 -1.61
C GLN A 128 13.29 13.83 -2.42
N PRO A 129 13.23 13.82 -3.76
CA PRO A 129 14.42 13.53 -4.58
C PRO A 129 15.61 14.47 -4.29
N GLN A 130 15.35 15.73 -3.97
CA GLN A 130 16.36 16.70 -3.57
C GLN A 130 17.09 16.36 -2.27
N ASP A 131 16.38 15.74 -1.32
CA ASP A 131 16.97 15.32 -0.03
C ASP A 131 17.93 14.16 -0.23
N LEU A 132 17.64 13.26 -1.16
CA LEU A 132 18.52 12.14 -1.55
C LEU A 132 19.83 12.66 -2.16
N ALA A 133 19.76 13.68 -3.00
CA ALA A 133 20.96 14.28 -3.58
C ALA A 133 21.90 14.86 -2.51
N GLN A 134 21.36 15.50 -1.49
CA GLN A 134 22.12 16.02 -0.36
C GLN A 134 22.77 14.91 0.48
N LEU A 135 22.02 13.83 0.76
CA LEU A 135 22.54 12.69 1.51
C LEU A 135 23.69 12.00 0.77
N THR A 136 23.59 11.85 -0.55
CA THR A 136 24.65 11.25 -1.38
C THR A 136 25.92 12.11 -1.33
N THR A 137 25.79 13.42 -1.38
CA THR A 137 26.92 14.36 -1.28
C THR A 137 27.59 14.27 0.09
N THR A 138 26.82 14.22 1.16
CA THR A 138 27.34 14.12 2.52
C THR A 138 28.08 12.80 2.76
N MET A 139 27.55 11.68 2.25
CA MET A 139 28.22 10.39 2.35
C MET A 139 29.52 10.33 1.55
N ALA A 140 29.56 10.93 0.36
CA ALA A 140 30.77 11.00 -0.45
C ALA A 140 31.88 11.82 0.23
N LEU A 141 31.52 12.93 0.91
CA LEU A 141 32.48 13.75 1.67
C LEU A 141 33.04 12.99 2.89
N GLN A 142 32.21 12.22 3.60
CA GLN A 142 32.65 11.41 4.74
C GLN A 142 33.60 10.26 4.35
N GLN A 143 33.43 9.69 3.14
CA GLN A 143 34.34 8.66 2.61
C GLN A 143 35.67 9.22 2.11
N ALA A 144 35.73 10.49 1.74
CA ALA A 144 36.96 11.15 1.29
C ALA A 144 37.87 11.56 2.44
N ASP A 145 37.35 11.67 3.67
CA ASP A 145 38.11 12.06 4.88
C ASP A 145 38.56 10.84 5.73
N SER A 146 38.36 9.62 5.25
CA SER A 146 38.76 8.36 5.92
C SER A 146 39.87 7.65 5.17
#